data_a02f2aee3301b112664025ef18e77525
#
_entry.id   a02f2aee3301b112664025ef18e77525
#
_cell.length_a   1.000
_cell.length_b   1.000
_cell.length_c   1.000
_cell.angle_alpha   90.00
_cell.angle_beta   90.00
_cell.angle_gamma   90.00
#
_symmetry.space_group_name_H-M   'P 1'
#
loop_
_entity.id
_entity.type
_entity.pdbx_description
1 polymer ?
#
loop_
_entity_poly.entity_id
_entity_poly.type
_entity_poly.pdbx_seq_one_letter_code
_entity_poly.pdbx_strand_id
1 'polypeptide(L)'
;MAIRNNLDDIVNVDIEISTPGSSDESFNNVLLVVEGPVVGKKSTDNIGTKVISVAQAGELADYGFSTESQAYIMANVAFSQSPKPSLVYVIARQVVSDESDPVTYEKISVTLDRAKEAGGWYGIALSKAFLNKADIEETIKWTEANKKIFGFTFVEQTLPVSTTNYFRSFAVYGGGVP
;
A
#
# COMPACT_ATOMS: atom_id res chain seq x y z
N MET A 1 -29.34 45.35 46.24
CA MET A 1 -29.50 43.99 45.76
C MET A 1 -28.85 43.93 44.37
N ALA A 2 -27.63 43.42 44.26
CA ALA A 2 -26.86 43.40 43.01
C ALA A 2 -27.14 42.11 42.27
N ILE A 3 -27.73 42.23 41.11
CA ILE A 3 -27.94 41.10 40.21
C ILE A 3 -26.56 40.80 39.57
N ARG A 4 -25.91 39.73 39.99
CA ARG A 4 -24.76 39.21 39.30
C ARG A 4 -25.31 38.40 38.10
N ASN A 5 -25.19 38.93 36.94
CA ASN A 5 -25.36 38.18 35.71
C ASN A 5 -24.10 37.34 35.53
N ASN A 6 -24.14 36.09 35.97
CA ASN A 6 -23.12 35.10 35.65
C ASN A 6 -23.33 34.63 34.23
N LEU A 7 -22.68 35.31 33.29
CA LEU A 7 -22.65 34.90 31.88
C LEU A 7 -21.93 33.55 31.68
N ASP A 8 -21.18 33.10 32.68
CA ASP A 8 -20.46 31.83 32.67
C ASP A 8 -21.39 30.61 32.82
N ASP A 9 -22.67 30.83 33.18
CA ASP A 9 -23.64 29.76 33.38
C ASP A 9 -24.52 29.50 32.15
N ILE A 10 -24.34 30.25 31.06
CA ILE A 10 -25.29 30.22 29.92
C ILE A 10 -24.71 29.46 28.71
N VAL A 11 -23.42 29.31 28.55
CA VAL A 11 -22.82 28.61 27.42
C VAL A 11 -21.60 27.84 27.85
N ASN A 12 -21.81 26.62 28.35
CA ASN A 12 -20.74 25.63 28.42
C ASN A 12 -20.67 24.91 27.08
N VAL A 13 -19.93 25.48 26.12
CA VAL A 13 -19.65 24.80 24.85
C VAL A 13 -18.43 23.93 25.10
N ASP A 14 -18.68 22.71 25.46
CA ASP A 14 -17.66 21.66 25.45
C ASP A 14 -17.41 21.27 23.99
N ILE A 15 -16.42 21.90 23.37
CA ILE A 15 -15.99 21.53 22.03
C ILE A 15 -15.08 20.32 22.19
N GLU A 16 -15.63 19.12 22.25
CA GLU A 16 -14.89 17.93 21.94
C GLU A 16 -14.49 18.00 20.46
N ILE A 17 -13.31 18.51 20.20
CA ILE A 17 -12.64 18.24 18.93
C ILE A 17 -12.27 16.76 19.00
N SER A 18 -13.19 15.90 18.58
CA SER A 18 -12.78 14.56 18.21
C SER A 18 -11.79 14.75 17.07
N THR A 19 -10.50 14.72 17.38
CA THR A 19 -9.49 14.41 16.36
C THR A 19 -10.04 13.18 15.65
N PRO A 20 -10.30 13.25 14.32
CA PRO A 20 -10.67 12.05 13.57
C PRO A 20 -9.64 11.03 13.97
N GLY A 21 -10.10 9.89 14.54
CA GLY A 21 -9.25 8.95 15.22
C GLY A 21 -8.01 8.79 14.39
N SER A 22 -6.84 8.99 14.99
CA SER A 22 -5.59 8.90 14.27
C SER A 22 -5.64 7.58 13.53
N SER A 23 -5.91 7.64 12.23
CA SER A 23 -5.67 6.46 11.43
C SER A 23 -4.21 6.17 11.72
N ASP A 24 -3.88 5.00 12.25
CA ASP A 24 -2.50 4.57 12.46
C ASP A 24 -1.73 4.52 11.12
N GLU A 25 -2.33 5.08 10.09
CA GLU A 25 -1.83 5.20 8.74
C GLU A 25 -0.87 6.37 8.65
N SER A 26 0.41 6.06 8.70
CA SER A 26 1.44 7.03 8.36
C SER A 26 1.50 7.22 6.85
N PHE A 27 1.37 8.46 6.37
CA PHE A 27 1.52 8.80 4.94
C PHE A 27 2.89 8.41 4.37
N ASN A 28 3.89 8.22 5.23
CA ASN A 28 5.23 7.82 4.82
C ASN A 28 5.39 6.30 4.69
N ASN A 29 4.45 5.51 5.19
CA ASN A 29 4.54 4.05 5.13
C ASN A 29 3.97 3.53 3.83
N VAL A 30 4.68 2.61 3.20
CA VAL A 30 4.31 2.00 1.93
C VAL A 30 4.10 0.49 2.10
N LEU A 31 3.09 -0.02 1.41
CA LEU A 31 2.86 -1.45 1.21
C LEU A 31 3.54 -1.88 -0.09
N LEU A 32 4.39 -2.87 -0.01
CA LEU A 32 4.98 -3.56 -1.15
C LEU A 32 4.23 -4.86 -1.41
N VAL A 33 3.64 -5.00 -2.58
CA VAL A 33 3.04 -6.26 -3.04
C VAL A 33 4.06 -6.97 -3.90
N VAL A 34 4.53 -8.12 -3.43
CA VAL A 34 5.66 -8.82 -4.01
C VAL A 34 5.35 -10.29 -4.27
N GLU A 35 6.22 -10.94 -5.00
CA GLU A 35 6.27 -12.40 -5.09
C GLU A 35 6.77 -12.97 -3.75
N GLY A 36 6.36 -14.21 -3.43
CA GLY A 36 6.85 -14.89 -2.23
C GLY A 36 8.37 -15.11 -2.26
N PRO A 37 8.95 -15.52 -1.11
CA PRO A 37 10.39 -15.79 -1.01
C PRO A 37 10.91 -16.80 -2.03
N VAL A 38 10.06 -17.76 -2.39
CA VAL A 38 10.31 -18.69 -3.48
C VAL A 38 9.34 -18.36 -4.61
N VAL A 39 9.85 -17.71 -5.65
CA VAL A 39 9.08 -17.27 -6.79
C VAL A 39 8.36 -18.46 -7.45
N GLY A 40 7.08 -18.30 -7.74
CA GLY A 40 6.28 -19.29 -8.43
C GLY A 40 5.90 -20.52 -7.62
N LYS A 41 6.19 -20.57 -6.32
CA LYS A 41 5.77 -21.65 -5.45
C LYS A 41 4.68 -21.22 -4.49
N LYS A 42 3.74 -22.12 -4.22
CA LYS A 42 2.82 -21.95 -3.11
C LYS A 42 3.61 -21.84 -1.82
N SER A 43 3.41 -20.75 -1.09
CA SER A 43 3.95 -20.66 0.26
C SER A 43 3.09 -21.54 1.16
N THR A 44 3.70 -22.57 1.75
CA THR A 44 3.09 -23.38 2.82
C THR A 44 3.17 -22.65 4.15
N ASP A 45 4.03 -21.65 4.26
CA ASP A 45 4.21 -20.82 5.43
C ASP A 45 3.34 -19.56 5.35
N ASN A 46 2.95 -19.04 6.50
CA ASN A 46 2.02 -17.90 6.67
C ASN A 46 2.49 -16.57 6.02
N ILE A 47 3.65 -16.55 5.35
CA ILE A 47 4.21 -15.34 4.72
C ILE A 47 3.32 -14.85 3.56
N GLY A 48 2.67 -15.77 2.82
CA GLY A 48 1.73 -15.40 1.76
C GLY A 48 0.36 -14.92 2.26
N THR A 49 0.08 -15.03 3.57
CA THR A 49 -1.20 -14.66 4.16
C THR A 49 -1.12 -13.47 5.09
N LYS A 50 0.08 -13.12 5.56
CA LYS A 50 0.30 -12.05 6.53
C LYS A 50 1.10 -10.91 5.92
N VAL A 51 0.73 -9.70 6.33
CA VAL A 51 1.57 -8.53 6.14
C VAL A 51 2.70 -8.57 7.14
N ILE A 52 3.92 -8.41 6.67
CA ILE A 52 5.10 -8.21 7.51
C ILE A 52 5.47 -6.72 7.48
N SER A 53 5.88 -6.17 8.61
CA SER A 53 6.39 -4.82 8.70
C SER A 53 7.85 -4.86 9.10
N VAL A 54 8.68 -4.12 8.38
CA VAL A 54 10.13 -4.05 8.61
C VAL A 54 10.56 -2.60 8.78
N ALA A 55 11.54 -2.35 9.64
CA ALA A 55 12.16 -1.05 9.85
C ALA A 55 13.43 -0.85 9.01
N GLN A 56 13.94 -1.92 8.43
CA GLN A 56 15.09 -1.94 7.52
C GLN A 56 14.98 -3.13 6.55
N ALA A 57 15.52 -2.96 5.33
CA ALA A 57 15.43 -4.00 4.30
C ALA A 57 16.07 -5.33 4.71
N GLY A 58 17.11 -5.31 5.55
CA GLY A 58 17.82 -6.50 6.01
C GLY A 58 16.94 -7.49 6.78
N GLU A 59 15.90 -7.01 7.48
CA GLU A 59 14.95 -7.85 8.22
C GLU A 59 14.15 -8.80 7.33
N LEU A 60 14.05 -8.51 6.03
CA LEU A 60 13.37 -9.38 5.07
C LEU A 60 14.05 -10.75 4.92
N ALA A 61 15.34 -10.84 5.26
CA ALA A 61 16.06 -12.11 5.26
C ALA A 61 15.48 -13.11 6.27
N ASP A 62 14.98 -12.63 7.41
CA ASP A 62 14.35 -13.44 8.45
C ASP A 62 13.05 -14.09 7.95
N TYR A 63 12.46 -13.52 6.92
CA TYR A 63 11.28 -14.03 6.24
C TYR A 63 11.59 -14.81 4.95
N GLY A 64 12.86 -15.11 4.71
CA GLY A 64 13.32 -15.92 3.58
C GLY A 64 13.54 -15.15 2.28
N PHE A 65 13.40 -13.83 2.26
CA PHE A 65 13.69 -13.04 1.08
C PHE A 65 15.21 -12.84 0.91
N SER A 66 15.73 -13.18 -0.25
CA SER A 66 17.13 -12.92 -0.58
C SER A 66 17.36 -11.43 -0.88
N THR A 67 18.61 -11.00 -0.81
CA THR A 67 19.01 -9.63 -1.19
C THR A 67 18.78 -9.29 -2.66
N GLU A 68 18.60 -10.30 -3.50
CA GLU A 68 18.29 -10.18 -4.93
C GLU A 68 16.78 -10.15 -5.20
N SER A 69 15.95 -10.45 -4.18
CA SER A 69 14.50 -10.44 -4.34
C SER A 69 13.96 -9.04 -4.60
N GLN A 70 12.86 -8.95 -5.36
CA GLN A 70 12.18 -7.67 -5.59
C GLN A 70 11.73 -7.02 -4.28
N ALA A 71 11.31 -7.82 -3.29
CA ALA A 71 10.95 -7.34 -1.97
C ALA A 71 12.10 -6.56 -1.31
N TYR A 72 13.29 -7.15 -1.30
CA TYR A 72 14.48 -6.52 -0.71
C TYR A 72 14.88 -5.24 -1.46
N ILE A 73 14.94 -5.31 -2.79
CA ILE A 73 15.31 -4.16 -3.64
C ILE A 73 14.35 -3.00 -3.41
N MET A 74 13.03 -3.25 -3.46
CA MET A 74 12.01 -2.22 -3.27
C MET A 74 12.04 -1.64 -1.85
N ALA A 75 12.20 -2.46 -0.82
CA ALA A 75 12.33 -2.00 0.56
C ALA A 75 13.59 -1.14 0.75
N ASN A 76 14.72 -1.55 0.17
CA ASN A 76 15.95 -0.78 0.23
C ASN A 76 15.81 0.58 -0.45
N VAL A 77 15.14 0.64 -1.60
CA VAL A 77 14.82 1.90 -2.30
C VAL A 77 13.91 2.77 -1.42
N ALA A 78 12.86 2.20 -0.81
CA ALA A 78 11.97 2.95 0.07
C ALA A 78 12.74 3.56 1.26
N PHE A 79 13.60 2.79 1.91
CA PHE A 79 14.39 3.28 3.05
C PHE A 79 15.52 4.25 2.66
N SER A 80 15.86 4.36 1.40
CA SER A 80 16.85 5.35 0.90
C SER A 80 16.24 6.72 0.62
N GLN A 81 14.92 6.87 0.68
CA GLN A 81 14.23 8.12 0.42
C GLN A 81 14.41 9.14 1.57
N SER A 82 14.14 10.40 1.26
CA SER A 82 14.10 11.49 2.24
C SER A 82 12.77 12.25 2.07
N PRO A 83 11.89 12.27 3.08
CA PRO A 83 12.02 11.61 4.38
C PRO A 83 11.95 10.08 4.30
N LYS A 84 12.73 9.41 5.13
CA LYS A 84 12.75 7.95 5.24
C LYS A 84 11.45 7.45 5.89
N PRO A 85 10.78 6.42 5.36
CA PRO A 85 9.66 5.79 6.05
C PRO A 85 10.13 5.13 7.36
N SER A 86 9.28 5.14 8.38
CA SER A 86 9.56 4.44 9.64
C SER A 86 9.40 2.93 9.49
N LEU A 87 8.42 2.52 8.71
CA LEU A 87 8.13 1.11 8.41
C LEU A 87 7.81 0.94 6.92
N VAL A 88 8.20 -0.20 6.41
CA VAL A 88 7.77 -0.71 5.11
C VAL A 88 6.97 -1.98 5.35
N TYR A 89 5.79 -2.04 4.78
CA TYR A 89 4.89 -3.20 4.86
C TYR A 89 5.08 -4.04 3.60
N VAL A 90 5.16 -5.35 3.77
CA VAL A 90 5.36 -6.28 2.66
C VAL A 90 4.32 -7.38 2.74
N ILE A 91 3.66 -7.66 1.63
CA ILE A 91 2.77 -8.80 1.47
C ILE A 91 3.13 -9.58 0.22
N ALA A 92 3.23 -10.89 0.35
CA ALA A 92 3.39 -11.76 -0.80
C ALA A 92 2.02 -12.10 -1.42
N ARG A 93 1.92 -11.94 -2.74
CA ARG A 93 0.75 -12.38 -3.50
C ARG A 93 0.73 -13.89 -3.56
N GLN A 94 -0.41 -14.51 -3.25
CA GLN A 94 -0.49 -15.96 -3.21
C GLN A 94 -0.51 -16.58 -4.60
N VAL A 95 0.20 -17.67 -4.74
CA VAL A 95 0.15 -18.54 -5.92
C VAL A 95 -1.07 -19.44 -5.81
N VAL A 96 -1.96 -19.38 -6.79
CA VAL A 96 -3.16 -20.24 -6.88
C VAL A 96 -2.79 -21.59 -7.51
N SER A 97 -1.97 -21.55 -8.56
CA SER A 97 -1.46 -22.73 -9.24
C SER A 97 0.00 -22.52 -9.63
N ASP A 98 0.86 -23.39 -9.13
CA ASP A 98 2.29 -23.49 -9.46
C ASP A 98 2.58 -24.50 -10.56
N GLU A 99 1.56 -25.26 -10.97
CA GLU A 99 1.65 -26.22 -12.09
C GLU A 99 1.41 -25.57 -13.46
N SER A 100 0.94 -24.29 -13.46
CA SER A 100 0.70 -23.55 -14.69
C SER A 100 1.94 -22.80 -15.15
N ASP A 101 2.15 -22.72 -16.46
CA ASP A 101 3.14 -21.84 -17.08
C ASP A 101 2.40 -20.87 -18.02
N PRO A 102 2.29 -19.57 -17.68
CA PRO A 102 2.87 -18.91 -16.49
C PRO A 102 2.13 -19.21 -15.19
N VAL A 103 2.83 -19.06 -14.06
CA VAL A 103 2.29 -19.21 -12.70
C VAL A 103 1.08 -18.31 -12.51
N THR A 104 0.02 -18.86 -11.94
CA THR A 104 -1.22 -18.13 -11.68
C THR A 104 -1.25 -17.63 -10.23
N TYR A 105 -1.45 -16.34 -10.09
CA TYR A 105 -1.61 -15.67 -8.81
C TYR A 105 -3.10 -15.36 -8.52
N GLU A 106 -3.44 -15.22 -7.24
CA GLU A 106 -4.75 -14.70 -6.84
C GLU A 106 -4.99 -13.29 -7.40
N LYS A 107 -6.24 -12.83 -7.40
CA LYS A 107 -6.55 -11.45 -7.77
C LYS A 107 -5.85 -10.47 -6.84
N ILE A 108 -5.33 -9.37 -7.40
CA ILE A 108 -4.58 -8.40 -6.60
C ILE A 108 -5.45 -7.71 -5.56
N SER A 109 -6.73 -7.51 -5.83
CA SER A 109 -7.70 -6.97 -4.87
C SER A 109 -7.80 -7.82 -3.61
N VAL A 110 -7.76 -9.17 -3.74
CA VAL A 110 -7.80 -10.09 -2.59
C VAL A 110 -6.54 -9.93 -1.72
N THR A 111 -5.37 -9.79 -2.35
CA THR A 111 -4.13 -9.49 -1.63
C THR A 111 -4.23 -8.15 -0.89
N LEU A 112 -4.76 -7.12 -1.54
CA LEU A 112 -4.89 -5.79 -0.96
C LEU A 112 -5.93 -5.73 0.18
N ASP A 113 -7.01 -6.50 0.08
CA ASP A 113 -8.01 -6.61 1.15
C ASP A 113 -7.39 -7.24 2.42
N ARG A 114 -6.58 -8.28 2.27
CA ARG A 114 -5.83 -8.84 3.40
C ARG A 114 -4.82 -7.83 3.97
N ALA A 115 -4.14 -7.08 3.11
CA ALA A 115 -3.20 -6.07 3.56
C ALA A 115 -3.90 -4.92 4.29
N LYS A 116 -5.12 -4.58 3.90
CA LYS A 116 -5.93 -3.54 4.55
C LYS A 116 -6.23 -3.88 6.01
N GLU A 117 -6.47 -5.14 6.33
CA GLU A 117 -6.75 -5.60 7.70
C GLU A 117 -5.59 -5.33 8.66
N ALA A 118 -4.36 -5.34 8.16
CA ALA A 118 -3.17 -5.04 8.97
C ALA A 118 -3.02 -3.54 9.27
N GLY A 119 -3.53 -2.66 8.41
CA GLY A 119 -3.43 -1.21 8.55
C GLY A 119 -1.98 -0.66 8.51
N GLY A 120 -1.82 0.57 8.95
CA GLY A 120 -0.49 1.19 9.18
C GLY A 120 0.24 1.72 7.95
N TRP A 121 -0.29 1.57 6.75
CA TRP A 121 0.29 2.02 5.49
C TRP A 121 -0.69 2.83 4.65
N TYR A 122 -0.17 3.66 3.77
CA TYR A 122 -0.97 4.54 2.92
C TYR A 122 -0.68 4.37 1.42
N GLY A 123 0.60 4.25 1.06
CA GLY A 123 1.04 4.05 -0.32
C GLY A 123 1.12 2.58 -0.69
N ILE A 124 0.94 2.26 -1.98
CA ILE A 124 1.08 0.91 -2.55
C ILE A 124 2.11 0.95 -3.67
N ALA A 125 2.97 -0.05 -3.71
CA ALA A 125 3.85 -0.31 -4.84
C ALA A 125 3.82 -1.81 -5.18
N LEU A 126 3.77 -2.12 -6.47
CA LEU A 126 3.77 -3.49 -6.98
C LEU A 126 5.18 -3.88 -7.43
N SER A 127 5.54 -5.14 -7.22
CA SER A 127 6.75 -5.70 -7.82
C SER A 127 6.63 -5.74 -9.35
N LYS A 128 7.78 -5.83 -10.02
CA LYS A 128 7.86 -5.88 -11.47
C LYS A 128 6.98 -6.98 -12.10
N ALA A 129 6.81 -8.11 -11.42
CA ALA A 129 6.00 -9.23 -11.90
C ALA A 129 4.51 -8.87 -12.02
N PHE A 130 4.05 -7.87 -11.27
CA PHE A 130 2.64 -7.47 -11.21
C PHE A 130 2.34 -6.15 -11.93
N LEU A 131 3.29 -5.63 -12.69
CA LEU A 131 3.12 -4.41 -13.50
C LEU A 131 2.50 -4.73 -14.88
N ASN A 132 1.54 -5.64 -14.93
CA ASN A 132 0.72 -5.87 -16.12
C ASN A 132 -0.55 -5.01 -16.08
N LYS A 133 -1.17 -4.83 -17.25
CA LYS A 133 -2.34 -3.96 -17.40
C LYS A 133 -3.49 -4.33 -16.45
N ALA A 134 -3.79 -5.62 -16.32
CA ALA A 134 -4.93 -6.08 -15.52
C ALA A 134 -4.74 -5.80 -14.03
N ASP A 135 -3.56 -6.10 -13.49
CA ASP A 135 -3.23 -5.86 -12.08
C ASP A 135 -3.15 -4.35 -11.77
N ILE A 136 -2.61 -3.55 -12.69
CA ILE A 136 -2.57 -2.09 -12.54
C ILE A 136 -3.99 -1.51 -12.49
N GLU A 137 -4.86 -1.86 -13.44
CA GLU A 137 -6.24 -1.39 -13.49
C GLU A 137 -7.05 -1.80 -12.24
N GLU A 138 -6.86 -3.03 -11.78
CA GLU A 138 -7.52 -3.52 -10.57
C GLU A 138 -7.00 -2.80 -9.33
N THR A 139 -5.69 -2.56 -9.22
CA THR A 139 -5.08 -1.79 -8.12
C THR A 139 -5.58 -0.35 -8.10
N ILE A 140 -5.68 0.31 -9.25
CA ILE A 140 -6.22 1.67 -9.36
C ILE A 140 -7.65 1.70 -8.81
N LYS A 141 -8.54 0.82 -9.28
CA LYS A 141 -9.93 0.75 -8.81
C LYS A 141 -10.02 0.50 -7.30
N TRP A 142 -9.15 -0.37 -6.80
CA TRP A 142 -9.10 -0.70 -5.38
C TRP A 142 -8.63 0.50 -4.55
N THR A 143 -7.60 1.23 -5.00
CA THR A 143 -7.08 2.42 -4.30
C THR A 143 -8.09 3.55 -4.28
N GLU A 144 -8.86 3.72 -5.36
CA GLU A 144 -10.00 4.65 -5.41
C GLU A 144 -11.00 4.37 -4.31
N ALA A 145 -11.47 3.13 -4.23
CA ALA A 145 -12.48 2.72 -3.26
C ALA A 145 -11.99 2.82 -1.80
N ASN A 146 -10.68 2.67 -1.57
CA ASN A 146 -10.10 2.60 -0.23
C ASN A 146 -9.31 3.87 0.19
N LYS A 147 -9.32 4.92 -0.64
CA LYS A 147 -8.63 6.22 -0.37
C LYS A 147 -7.13 6.04 -0.08
N LYS A 148 -6.47 5.18 -0.82
CA LYS A 148 -5.03 4.92 -0.76
C LYS A 148 -4.32 5.55 -1.96
N ILE A 149 -2.99 5.61 -1.94
CA ILE A 149 -2.17 6.06 -3.07
C ILE A 149 -1.50 4.85 -3.70
N PHE A 150 -1.49 4.79 -5.02
CA PHE A 150 -0.76 3.79 -5.77
C PHE A 150 0.30 4.46 -6.63
N GLY A 151 1.56 4.07 -6.43
CA GLY A 151 2.70 4.50 -7.24
C GLY A 151 3.20 3.35 -8.12
N PHE A 152 3.39 3.60 -9.41
CA PHE A 152 3.98 2.64 -10.33
C PHE A 152 4.82 3.32 -11.39
N THR A 153 5.83 2.61 -11.87
CA THR A 153 6.59 2.98 -13.06
C THR A 153 6.33 1.95 -14.13
N PHE A 154 6.24 2.40 -15.37
CA PHE A 154 6.11 1.51 -16.51
C PHE A 154 7.13 1.87 -17.59
N VAL A 155 7.50 0.88 -18.37
CA VAL A 155 8.33 1.09 -19.56
C VAL A 155 7.39 1.30 -20.74
N GLU A 156 7.62 2.36 -21.49
CA GLU A 156 6.75 2.83 -22.58
C GLU A 156 6.35 1.75 -23.60
N GLN A 157 7.18 0.72 -23.74
CA GLN A 157 6.94 -0.41 -24.64
C GLN A 157 5.81 -1.37 -24.21
N THR A 158 5.35 -1.29 -22.97
CA THR A 158 4.31 -2.19 -22.44
C THR A 158 2.92 -1.59 -22.39
N LEU A 159 2.79 -0.30 -22.71
CA LEU A 159 1.50 0.36 -22.74
C LEU A 159 0.86 0.26 -24.13
N PRO A 160 -0.40 -0.16 -24.22
CA PRO A 160 -1.16 0.00 -25.45
C PRO A 160 -1.32 1.50 -25.77
N VAL A 161 -1.39 1.83 -27.05
CA VAL A 161 -1.43 3.20 -27.61
C VAL A 161 -2.53 4.13 -27.02
N SER A 162 -3.42 3.62 -26.20
CA SER A 162 -4.45 4.39 -25.49
C SER A 162 -3.99 4.82 -24.08
N THR A 163 -2.88 5.52 -24.00
CA THR A 163 -2.29 6.00 -22.74
C THR A 163 -3.09 7.11 -22.06
N THR A 164 -3.99 7.77 -22.78
CA THR A 164 -4.72 8.95 -22.29
C THR A 164 -5.57 8.69 -21.04
N ASN A 165 -6.06 7.47 -20.88
CA ASN A 165 -6.93 7.11 -19.76
C ASN A 165 -6.13 6.82 -18.46
N TYR A 166 -4.90 6.33 -18.55
CA TYR A 166 -4.07 6.04 -17.40
C TYR A 166 -3.57 7.30 -16.69
N PHE A 167 -3.19 8.32 -17.47
CA PHE A 167 -2.78 9.60 -16.92
C PHE A 167 -3.93 10.36 -16.24
N ARG A 168 -5.15 10.21 -16.74
CA ARG A 168 -6.33 10.82 -16.10
C ARG A 168 -6.61 10.21 -14.73
N SER A 169 -6.48 8.91 -14.58
CA SER A 169 -6.68 8.23 -13.30
C SER A 169 -5.63 8.64 -12.27
N PHE A 170 -4.36 8.79 -12.70
CA PHE A 170 -3.29 9.25 -11.82
C PHE A 170 -3.43 10.72 -11.41
N ALA A 171 -3.86 11.59 -12.31
CA ALA A 171 -4.04 13.03 -12.05
C ALA A 171 -5.19 13.30 -11.06
N VAL A 172 -6.20 12.47 -10.99
CA VAL A 172 -7.34 12.61 -10.07
C VAL A 172 -6.92 12.33 -8.62
N TYR A 173 -5.90 11.50 -8.39
CA TYR A 173 -5.44 11.13 -7.05
C TYR A 173 -4.24 11.95 -6.55
N GLY A 174 -3.51 12.58 -7.42
CA GLY A 174 -2.35 13.41 -7.08
C GLY A 174 -2.67 14.86 -6.74
N GLY A 175 -3.92 15.23 -6.43
CA GLY A 175 -4.30 16.61 -6.06
C GLY A 175 -4.08 17.60 -7.21
N GLY A 176 -5.17 17.99 -7.82
CA GLY A 176 -5.33 19.24 -8.57
C GLY A 176 -4.20 19.64 -9.51
N VAL A 177 -4.43 19.42 -10.76
CA VAL A 177 -3.78 20.21 -11.82
C VAL A 177 -4.83 21.18 -12.37
N PRO A 178 -4.46 22.45 -12.55
CA PRO A 178 -5.34 23.54 -12.93
C PRO A 178 -6.02 23.33 -14.27
#